data_e4f5fbd6aa5bbca2d68f8fb7eb049bee
#
_entry.id   e4f5fbd6aa5bbca2d68f8fb7eb049bee
#
_cell.length_a   1.000
_cell.length_b   1.000
_cell.length_c   1.000
_cell.angle_alpha   90.00
_cell.angle_beta   90.00
_cell.angle_gamma   90.00
#
_symmetry.space_group_name_H-M   'P 1'
#
loop_
_entity.id
_entity.type
_entity.pdbx_description
1 polymer ?
#
loop_
_entity_poly.entity_id
_entity_poly.type
_entity_poly.pdbx_seq_one_letter_code
_entity_poly.pdbx_strand_id
1 'polypeptide(L)'
;VLGRPAHLLEPYRQAEMQSHEGGYFIRLTVLDRAGVFANVATQMAQNGISLESIVQRANGASSSDAKTIILVTHATTEESVRNAVAGIKGGNYLSGEPQVIRIERPKAL
;
A
#
# COMPACT_ATOMS: atom_id res chain seq x y z
N VAL A 1 21.71 -13.21 13.68
CA VAL A 1 21.47 -13.08 13.98
C VAL A 1 21.23 -13.35 14.04
N LEU A 2 21.07 -13.43 13.93
CA LEU A 2 20.77 -13.49 14.13
C LEU A 2 20.57 -13.69 13.91
N GLY A 3 20.52 -13.69 13.69
CA GLY A 3 20.31 -13.56 13.53
C GLY A 3 20.40 -13.59 12.99
N ARG A 4 20.43 -13.41 12.60
CA ARG A 4 20.58 -13.05 12.08
C ARG A 4 21.24 -12.68 11.83
N PRO A 5 21.69 -12.64 11.85
CA PRO A 5 22.26 -12.05 11.71
C PRO A 5 22.63 -11.66 11.14
N ALA A 6 23.08 -11.33 10.89
CA ALA A 6 23.27 -10.93 10.41
C ALA A 6 23.64 -11.29 9.78
N HIS A 7 23.53 -11.50 9.28
CA HIS A 7 23.65 -11.69 8.79
C HIS A 7 23.70 -11.84 8.06
N LEU A 8 24.14 -12.05 7.60
CA LEU A 8 23.86 -12.02 7.01
C LEU A 8 23.85 -11.96 6.45
N LEU A 9 25.18 -12.91 5.31
CA LEU A 9 24.31 -11.85 5.15
C LEU A 9 24.53 -10.92 3.99
N GLU A 10 25.76 -10.58 3.56
CA GLU A 10 25.94 -9.46 2.64
C GLU A 10 25.36 -9.66 1.27
N PRO A 11 25.65 -10.75 0.58
CA PRO A 11 25.01 -10.95 -0.71
C PRO A 11 23.51 -11.03 -0.57
N TYR A 12 23.07 -11.56 0.54
CA TYR A 12 21.67 -11.66 0.81
C TYR A 12 21.04 -10.29 0.93
N ARG A 13 21.73 -9.38 1.57
CA ARG A 13 21.22 -8.05 1.70
C ARG A 13 21.09 -7.36 0.38
N GLN A 14 22.03 -7.56 -0.49
CA GLN A 14 21.93 -6.96 -1.78
C GLN A 14 20.75 -7.47 -2.54
N ALA A 15 20.48 -8.74 -2.47
CA ALA A 15 19.34 -9.30 -3.14
C ALA A 15 18.05 -8.70 -2.56
N GLU A 16 18.02 -8.52 -1.27
CA GLU A 16 16.86 -7.91 -0.64
C GLU A 16 16.64 -6.50 -1.10
N MET A 17 17.72 -5.77 -1.28
CA MET A 17 17.55 -4.40 -1.71
C MET A 17 16.98 -4.32 -3.11
N GLN A 18 17.33 -5.25 -3.96
CA GLN A 18 16.83 -5.24 -5.31
C GLN A 18 15.36 -5.60 -5.36
N SER A 19 14.93 -6.55 -4.55
CA SER A 19 13.55 -6.94 -4.53
C SER A 19 12.91 -6.50 -3.22
N HIS A 20 13.30 -5.36 -2.77
CA HIS A 20 12.97 -4.86 -1.46
C HIS A 20 11.50 -5.06 -1.10
N GLU A 21 11.28 -5.60 0.06
CA GLU A 21 9.94 -5.74 0.61
C GLU A 21 9.83 -4.92 1.86
N GLY A 22 8.77 -4.20 1.95
CA GLY A 22 8.48 -3.42 3.13
C GLY A 22 7.03 -3.07 3.09
N GLY A 23 6.54 -2.47 4.15
CA GLY A 23 5.17 -2.00 4.17
C GLY A 23 5.03 -0.72 3.39
N TYR A 24 3.82 -0.41 3.01
CA TYR A 24 3.52 0.82 2.31
C TYR A 24 2.32 1.48 2.92
N PHE A 25 2.37 2.80 2.94
CA PHE A 25 1.26 3.65 3.31
C PHE A 25 0.72 4.20 2.00
N ILE A 26 -0.56 3.97 1.74
CA ILE A 26 -1.18 4.41 0.49
C ILE A 26 -2.39 5.25 0.84
N ARG A 27 -2.42 6.45 0.30
CA ARG A 27 -3.53 7.34 0.53
C ARG A 27 -4.23 7.61 -0.79
N LEU A 28 -5.50 7.34 -0.81
CA LEU A 28 -6.32 7.53 -2.01
C LEU A 28 -7.43 8.49 -1.70
N THR A 29 -7.68 9.41 -2.61
CA THR A 29 -8.88 10.22 -2.55
C THR A 29 -9.81 9.70 -3.63
N VAL A 30 -10.98 9.26 -3.23
CA VAL A 30 -11.88 8.56 -4.13
C VAL A 30 -13.25 9.21 -4.11
N LEU A 31 -13.99 8.99 -5.16
CA LEU A 31 -15.37 9.40 -5.21
C LEU A 31 -16.18 8.52 -4.28
N ASP A 32 -17.19 9.11 -3.66
CA ASP A 32 -18.02 8.38 -2.70
C ASP A 32 -19.10 7.64 -3.46
N ARG A 33 -18.76 6.47 -3.94
CA ARG A 33 -19.68 5.63 -4.68
C ARG A 33 -19.71 4.24 -4.10
N ALA A 34 -20.84 3.59 -4.27
CA ALA A 34 -20.97 2.23 -3.82
C ALA A 34 -19.93 1.35 -4.51
N GLY A 35 -19.31 0.49 -3.75
CA GLY A 35 -18.38 -0.47 -4.31
C GLY A 35 -16.95 0.00 -4.43
N VAL A 36 -16.67 1.28 -4.23
CA VAL A 36 -15.30 1.76 -4.37
C VAL A 36 -14.38 1.13 -3.34
N PHE A 37 -14.81 1.12 -2.09
CA PHE A 37 -14.00 0.54 -1.04
C PHE A 37 -13.70 -0.93 -1.34
N ALA A 38 -14.71 -1.66 -1.77
CA ALA A 38 -14.55 -3.06 -2.08
C ALA A 38 -13.61 -3.26 -3.27
N ASN A 39 -13.70 -2.39 -4.25
CA ASN A 39 -12.83 -2.51 -5.41
C ASN A 39 -11.38 -2.26 -5.03
N VAL A 40 -11.14 -1.27 -4.18
CA VAL A 40 -9.78 -1.01 -3.72
C VAL A 40 -9.22 -2.24 -3.01
N ALA A 41 -10.01 -2.81 -2.10
CA ALA A 41 -9.57 -3.99 -1.38
C ALA A 41 -9.32 -5.16 -2.34
N THR A 42 -10.17 -5.30 -3.33
CA THR A 42 -10.00 -6.36 -4.31
C THR A 42 -8.71 -6.19 -5.11
N GLN A 43 -8.39 -4.96 -5.51
CA GLN A 43 -7.16 -4.74 -6.24
C GLN A 43 -5.94 -5.11 -5.40
N MET A 44 -5.98 -4.81 -4.12
CA MET A 44 -4.89 -5.21 -3.25
C MET A 44 -4.79 -6.73 -3.18
N ALA A 45 -5.92 -7.40 -2.99
CA ALA A 45 -5.92 -8.85 -2.86
C ALA A 45 -5.45 -9.53 -4.14
N GLN A 46 -5.86 -9.01 -5.28
CA GLN A 46 -5.47 -9.60 -6.55
C GLN A 46 -3.98 -9.50 -6.80
N ASN A 47 -3.34 -8.56 -6.18
CA ASN A 47 -1.90 -8.41 -6.33
C ASN A 47 -1.15 -9.00 -5.13
N GLY A 48 -1.83 -9.81 -4.35
CA GLY A 48 -1.18 -10.53 -3.27
C GLY A 48 -0.77 -9.65 -2.10
N ILE A 49 -1.39 -8.50 -1.95
CA ILE A 49 -1.01 -7.57 -0.90
C ILE A 49 -1.93 -7.76 0.30
N SER A 50 -1.34 -8.05 1.44
CA SER A 50 -2.09 -8.16 2.68
C SER A 50 -2.12 -6.80 3.35
N LEU A 51 -3.27 -6.42 3.85
CA LEU A 51 -3.43 -5.12 4.49
C LEU A 51 -3.31 -5.27 5.98
N GLU A 52 -2.52 -4.40 6.58
CA GLU A 52 -2.45 -4.29 8.00
C GLU A 52 -3.61 -3.45 8.52
N SER A 53 -3.97 -2.43 7.80
CA SER A 53 -5.13 -1.64 8.15
C SER A 53 -5.69 -0.96 6.91
N ILE A 54 -6.95 -0.64 6.97
CA ILE A 54 -7.61 0.13 5.93
C ILE A 54 -8.64 1.00 6.62
N VAL A 55 -8.58 2.30 6.36
CA VAL A 55 -9.43 3.26 7.01
C VAL A 55 -10.06 4.14 5.96
N GLN A 56 -11.35 4.38 6.10
CA GLN A 56 -12.03 5.29 5.21
C GLN A 56 -12.51 6.47 6.02
N ARG A 57 -12.28 7.67 5.52
CA ARG A 57 -12.62 8.88 6.23
C ARG A 57 -13.34 9.85 5.32
N ALA A 58 -14.24 10.60 5.89
CA ALA A 58 -14.86 11.69 5.16
C ALA A 58 -13.80 12.75 4.92
N ASN A 59 -13.89 13.37 3.75
CA ASN A 59 -12.87 14.31 3.34
C ASN A 59 -13.33 15.71 3.66
N GLY A 60 -12.89 16.24 4.77
CA GLY A 60 -13.23 17.58 5.14
C GLY A 60 -14.70 17.74 5.47
N ALA A 61 -15.03 18.89 5.92
CA ALA A 61 -16.35 19.12 6.43
C ALA A 61 -17.37 19.31 5.34
N SER A 62 -16.99 19.88 4.28
CA SER A 62 -17.97 20.25 3.29
C SER A 62 -17.97 19.36 2.10
N SER A 63 -17.16 18.42 2.08
CA SER A 63 -17.07 17.70 0.90
C SER A 63 -18.18 16.77 0.70
N SER A 64 -18.73 16.80 -0.34
CA SER A 64 -19.81 16.00 -0.60
C SER A 64 -19.46 14.70 -1.21
N ASP A 65 -18.51 14.68 -2.10
CA ASP A 65 -18.40 13.51 -2.95
C ASP A 65 -17.08 12.80 -2.87
N ALA A 66 -16.20 13.21 -2.01
CA ALA A 66 -14.89 12.59 -1.96
C ALA A 66 -14.63 12.01 -0.59
N LYS A 67 -13.93 10.91 -0.56
CA LYS A 67 -13.50 10.28 0.68
C LYS A 67 -12.07 9.90 0.56
N THR A 68 -11.40 9.81 1.71
CA THR A 68 -10.02 9.38 1.75
C THR A 68 -9.96 7.95 2.26
N ILE A 69 -9.24 7.12 1.55
CA ILE A 69 -8.97 5.76 1.98
C ILE A 69 -7.49 5.66 2.27
N ILE A 70 -7.17 5.21 3.46
CA ILE A 70 -5.78 5.04 3.87
C ILE A 70 -5.53 3.57 4.09
N LEU A 71 -4.53 3.05 3.41
CA LEU A 71 -4.16 1.65 3.48
C LEU A 71 -2.75 1.54 4.02
N VAL A 72 -2.55 0.59 4.93
CA VAL A 72 -1.21 0.25 5.37
C VAL A 72 -1.03 -1.22 5.08
N THR A 73 0.00 -1.57 4.35
CA THR A 73 0.19 -2.94 3.94
C THR A 73 1.21 -3.63 4.82
N HIS A 74 1.10 -4.94 4.90
CA HIS A 74 2.21 -5.75 5.38
C HIS A 74 3.31 -5.73 4.34
N ALA A 75 4.42 -6.36 4.64
CA ALA A 75 5.56 -6.37 3.72
C ALA A 75 5.14 -6.88 2.35
N THR A 76 5.54 -6.16 1.33
CA THR A 76 5.24 -6.51 -0.04
C THR A 76 6.26 -5.83 -0.94
N THR A 77 6.17 -6.09 -2.23
CA THR A 77 7.13 -5.52 -3.16
C THR A 77 6.57 -4.27 -3.79
N GLU A 78 7.46 -3.43 -4.26
CA GLU A 78 7.05 -2.24 -4.97
C GLU A 78 6.28 -2.59 -6.24
N GLU A 79 6.65 -3.68 -6.88
CA GLU A 79 5.96 -4.08 -8.09
C GLU A 79 4.50 -4.41 -7.80
N SER A 80 4.25 -5.15 -6.73
CA SER A 80 2.87 -5.48 -6.37
C SER A 80 2.07 -4.23 -6.08
N VAL A 81 2.66 -3.29 -5.37
CA VAL A 81 1.96 -2.05 -5.05
C VAL A 81 1.68 -1.26 -6.31
N ARG A 82 2.65 -1.19 -7.20
CA ARG A 82 2.48 -0.44 -8.44
C ARG A 82 1.36 -1.03 -9.28
N ASN A 83 1.31 -2.35 -9.35
CA ASN A 83 0.26 -3.01 -10.11
C ASN A 83 -1.12 -2.79 -9.49
N ALA A 84 -1.19 -2.85 -8.16
CA ALA A 84 -2.46 -2.61 -7.48
C ALA A 84 -2.94 -1.19 -7.72
N VAL A 85 -2.03 -0.23 -7.63
CA VAL A 85 -2.39 1.17 -7.84
C VAL A 85 -2.84 1.38 -9.29
N ALA A 86 -2.19 0.73 -10.22
CA ALA A 86 -2.62 0.84 -11.62
C ALA A 86 -4.04 0.32 -11.81
N GLY A 87 -4.36 -0.79 -11.15
CA GLY A 87 -5.72 -1.31 -11.22
C GLY A 87 -6.73 -0.37 -10.58
N ILE A 88 -6.34 0.27 -9.50
CA ILE A 88 -7.22 1.24 -8.85
C ILE A 88 -7.44 2.44 -9.77
N LYS A 89 -6.39 2.91 -10.42
CA LYS A 89 -6.54 4.02 -11.35
C LYS A 89 -7.48 3.67 -12.50
N GLY A 90 -7.50 2.42 -12.90
CA GLY A 90 -8.37 1.99 -13.98
C GLY A 90 -9.84 1.98 -13.62
N GLY A 91 -10.18 2.12 -12.36
CA GLY A 91 -11.57 2.06 -11.94
C GLY A 91 -12.35 3.34 -12.10
N ASN A 92 -11.68 4.42 -12.44
CA ASN A 92 -12.33 5.72 -12.71
C ASN A 92 -13.04 6.30 -11.49
N TYR A 93 -12.55 6.01 -10.30
CA TYR A 93 -13.16 6.59 -9.11
C TYR A 93 -12.17 7.43 -8.30
N LEU A 94 -10.93 7.55 -8.77
CA LEU A 94 -9.97 8.39 -8.06
C LEU A 94 -10.26 9.86 -8.31
N SER A 95 -10.08 10.64 -7.26
CA SER A 95 -10.23 12.06 -7.34
C SER A 95 -8.89 12.70 -7.01
N GLY A 96 -7.89 12.41 -7.80
CA GLY A 96 -6.56 12.92 -7.58
C GLY A 96 -5.55 11.79 -7.62
N GLU A 97 -4.29 12.15 -7.51
CA GLU A 97 -3.21 11.17 -7.60
C GLU A 97 -3.07 10.40 -6.30
N PRO A 98 -2.92 9.10 -6.36
CA PRO A 98 -2.62 8.32 -5.17
C PRO A 98 -1.28 8.74 -4.59
N GLN A 99 -1.18 8.69 -3.28
CA GLN A 99 0.08 8.93 -2.60
C GLN A 99 0.55 7.62 -2.02
N VAL A 100 1.78 7.25 -2.34
CA VAL A 100 2.36 5.98 -1.90
C VAL A 100 3.67 6.28 -1.21
N ILE A 101 3.78 5.86 0.04
CA ILE A 101 4.97 6.11 0.83
C ILE A 101 5.44 4.78 1.37
N ARG A 102 6.70 4.48 1.15
CA ARG A 102 7.26 3.25 1.66
C ARG A 102 7.56 3.40 3.14
N ILE A 103 7.17 2.42 3.91
CA ILE A 103 7.43 2.41 5.34
C ILE A 103 8.63 1.55 5.58
N GLU A 104 9.66 2.15 6.15
CA GLU A 104 10.86 1.42 6.49
C GLU A 104 10.78 1.07 7.95
N ARG A 105 10.75 -0.19 8.24
CA ARG A 105 10.68 -0.61 9.62
C ARG A 105 12.04 -1.11 10.04
N PRO A 106 12.54 -0.63 11.17
CA PRO A 106 13.83 -1.13 11.64
C PRO A 106 13.69 -2.60 11.90
N LYS A 107 14.76 -3.32 11.62
CA LYS A 107 14.76 -4.71 11.97
C LYS A 107 14.83 -4.86 13.45
N ALA A 108 14.11 -5.82 13.95
CA ALA A 108 14.22 -6.15 15.35
C ALA A 108 15.60 -6.67 15.62
N LEU A 109 16.20 -6.27 16.68
CA LEU A 109 17.54 -6.70 17.00
C LEU A 109 17.57 -7.69 18.11
#